data_c7bf35351ad3c2f1f02b282158bf8aa8
#
_entry.id   c7bf35351ad3c2f1f02b282158bf8aa8
#
_cell.length_a   1.000
_cell.length_b   1.000
_cell.length_c   1.000
_cell.angle_alpha   90.00
_cell.angle_beta   90.00
_cell.angle_gamma   90.00
#
_symmetry.space_group_name_H-M   'P 1'
#
loop_
_entity.id
_entity.type
_entity.pdbx_description
1 polymer ?
#
loop_
_entity_poly.entity_id
_entity_poly.type
_entity_poly.pdbx_seq_one_letter_code
_entity_poly.pdbx_strand_id
1 'polypeptide(L)'
;MSDFRLILVTDAVGGVWAYSLELARALKPFRVEAMLAIAGPPPTGAQREAAAGIRLIDTGLPLEWLASSADDVLRASEELARIAAAEGADVVQTSSAALLAGASFDCATVAVQHSCVATWWSAVKRTPLPDEFEWRRDLVAQGLAKADAIVAPTRAFAAMTERAYELDRSVLAVHNGRTEQPRRALPQGDFVFAPGRLWDEGKNVRTLDRAAARIDAPFQAAGATFGPNGASITLEHLVAVGSLSDAKLAGMLAARPIFASAALYEPFGLSALEAAQAGCALVLSDIVTHRELWDGAAIFVEARDDAAFAAAIGELLDDRGKRNELGRQARERARRYKPERMARAMTEIYASVSEPQLVAGAA
;
A
#
# COMPACT_ATOMS: atom_id res chain seq x y z
N MET A 1 -22.88 -23.40 -11.05
CA MET A 1 -21.41 -23.33 -11.02
C MET A 1 -21.06 -22.60 -9.73
N SER A 2 -20.27 -23.20 -8.84
CA SER A 2 -19.80 -22.55 -7.62
C SER A 2 -18.94 -21.34 -7.99
N ASP A 3 -19.10 -20.22 -7.29
CA ASP A 3 -18.22 -19.09 -7.48
C ASP A 3 -16.82 -19.45 -6.96
N PHE A 4 -15.78 -18.90 -7.59
CA PHE A 4 -14.39 -19.10 -7.19
C PHE A 4 -14.15 -18.42 -5.83
N ARG A 5 -13.63 -19.17 -4.85
CA ARG A 5 -13.46 -18.69 -3.46
C ARG A 5 -12.04 -18.24 -3.20
N LEU A 6 -11.91 -16.98 -2.84
CA LEU A 6 -10.63 -16.34 -2.54
C LEU A 6 -10.59 -15.88 -1.08
N ILE A 7 -9.58 -16.33 -0.34
CA ILE A 7 -9.24 -15.72 0.95
C ILE A 7 -8.16 -14.66 0.73
N LEU A 8 -8.46 -13.42 1.09
CA LEU A 8 -7.52 -12.30 1.13
C LEU A 8 -7.10 -12.10 2.58
N VAL A 9 -5.88 -12.50 2.93
CA VAL A 9 -5.31 -12.23 4.24
C VAL A 9 -4.82 -10.79 4.26
N THR A 10 -5.35 -9.99 5.17
CA THR A 10 -5.11 -8.55 5.25
C THR A 10 -4.94 -8.09 6.69
N ASP A 11 -4.36 -6.91 6.89
CA ASP A 11 -4.37 -6.20 8.17
C ASP A 11 -5.23 -4.94 8.08
N ALA A 12 -5.63 -4.42 9.25
CA ALA A 12 -6.44 -3.22 9.36
C ALA A 12 -5.61 -1.95 9.68
N VAL A 13 -4.27 -1.99 9.55
CA VAL A 13 -3.37 -0.94 10.05
C VAL A 13 -3.04 0.14 8.99
N GLY A 14 -3.26 -0.12 7.70
CA GLY A 14 -2.81 0.83 6.70
C GLY A 14 -3.38 0.63 5.30
N GLY A 15 -2.55 0.90 4.29
CA GLY A 15 -2.94 0.85 2.88
C GLY A 15 -3.33 -0.53 2.39
N VAL A 16 -2.89 -1.60 3.05
CA VAL A 16 -3.24 -2.99 2.72
C VAL A 16 -4.73 -3.24 2.90
N TRP A 17 -5.35 -2.65 3.94
CA TRP A 17 -6.80 -2.68 4.12
C TRP A 17 -7.54 -2.09 2.92
N ALA A 18 -7.16 -0.87 2.51
CA ALA A 18 -7.78 -0.19 1.38
C ALA A 18 -7.60 -0.99 0.07
N TYR A 19 -6.40 -1.54 -0.17
CA TYR A 19 -6.12 -2.43 -1.29
C TYR A 19 -7.04 -3.65 -1.30
N SER A 20 -7.18 -4.34 -0.16
CA SER A 20 -7.99 -5.56 -0.05
C SER A 20 -9.46 -5.30 -0.29
N LEU A 21 -10.01 -4.19 0.22
CA LEU A 21 -11.39 -3.78 -0.04
C LEU A 21 -11.64 -3.47 -1.52
N GLU A 22 -10.73 -2.71 -2.14
CA GLU A 22 -10.84 -2.38 -3.57
C GLU A 22 -10.77 -3.63 -4.44
N LEU A 23 -9.83 -4.52 -4.15
CA LEU A 23 -9.68 -5.78 -4.88
C LEU A 23 -10.92 -6.67 -4.72
N ALA A 24 -11.38 -6.91 -3.49
CA ALA A 24 -12.54 -7.75 -3.22
C ALA A 24 -13.81 -7.26 -3.95
N ARG A 25 -14.01 -5.93 -4.01
CA ARG A 25 -15.13 -5.34 -4.75
C ARG A 25 -14.98 -5.47 -6.25
N ALA A 26 -13.78 -5.20 -6.76
CA ALA A 26 -13.50 -5.22 -8.19
C ALA A 26 -13.46 -6.65 -8.77
N LEU A 27 -13.33 -7.68 -7.93
CA LEU A 27 -13.37 -9.10 -8.32
C LEU A 27 -14.79 -9.64 -8.52
N LYS A 28 -15.83 -8.98 -7.98
CA LYS A 28 -17.24 -9.46 -8.10
C LYS A 28 -17.67 -9.73 -9.54
N PRO A 29 -17.39 -8.84 -10.54
CA PRO A 29 -17.75 -9.11 -11.94
C PRO A 29 -17.06 -10.32 -12.55
N PHE A 30 -15.95 -10.77 -11.97
CA PHE A 30 -15.20 -11.96 -12.39
C PHE A 30 -15.69 -13.24 -11.70
N ARG A 31 -16.81 -13.17 -10.94
CA ARG A 31 -17.38 -14.29 -10.19
C ARG A 31 -16.43 -14.88 -9.14
N VAL A 32 -15.58 -14.04 -8.56
CA VAL A 32 -14.71 -14.38 -7.45
C VAL A 32 -15.37 -13.92 -6.15
N GLU A 33 -15.70 -14.86 -5.27
CA GLU A 33 -16.17 -14.60 -3.91
C GLU A 33 -14.95 -14.37 -3.01
N ALA A 34 -14.64 -13.10 -2.74
CA ALA A 34 -13.52 -12.74 -1.88
C ALA A 34 -13.97 -12.58 -0.42
N MET A 35 -13.26 -13.26 0.49
CA MET A 35 -13.40 -13.18 1.94
C MET A 35 -12.14 -12.54 2.53
N LEU A 36 -12.27 -11.62 3.48
CA LEU A 36 -11.12 -10.99 4.14
C LEU A 36 -10.82 -11.70 5.46
N ALA A 37 -9.69 -12.38 5.53
CA ALA A 37 -9.13 -12.95 6.76
C ALA A 37 -8.25 -11.89 7.44
N ILE A 38 -8.71 -11.36 8.58
CA ILE A 38 -8.07 -10.24 9.27
C ILE A 38 -6.97 -10.76 10.17
N ALA A 39 -5.73 -10.42 9.90
CA ALA A 39 -4.58 -10.67 10.77
C ALA A 39 -4.17 -9.39 11.53
N GLY A 40 -3.63 -9.55 12.72
CA GLY A 40 -3.26 -8.44 13.59
C GLY A 40 -4.45 -7.84 14.35
N PRO A 41 -4.40 -6.54 14.68
CA PRO A 41 -5.47 -5.89 15.44
C PRO A 41 -6.83 -5.92 14.70
N PRO A 42 -7.94 -6.08 15.44
CA PRO A 42 -9.26 -6.12 14.83
C PRO A 42 -9.60 -4.77 14.17
N PRO A 43 -10.38 -4.79 13.06
CA PRO A 43 -10.81 -3.58 12.40
C PRO A 43 -11.78 -2.77 13.28
N THR A 44 -11.68 -1.45 13.18
CA THR A 44 -12.58 -0.50 13.84
C THR A 44 -14.01 -0.63 13.29
N GLY A 45 -15.00 -0.06 14.03
CA GLY A 45 -16.40 -0.01 13.56
C GLY A 45 -16.53 0.64 12.18
N ALA A 46 -15.82 1.75 11.93
CA ALA A 46 -15.81 2.42 10.63
C ALA A 46 -15.20 1.55 9.50
N GLN A 47 -14.16 0.78 9.81
CA GLN A 47 -13.57 -0.16 8.85
C GLN A 47 -14.52 -1.34 8.55
N ARG A 48 -15.24 -1.85 9.54
CA ARG A 48 -16.27 -2.89 9.33
C ARG A 48 -17.43 -2.35 8.48
N GLU A 49 -17.87 -1.14 8.73
CA GLU A 49 -18.88 -0.46 7.90
C GLU A 49 -18.39 -0.28 6.46
N ALA A 50 -17.15 0.17 6.30
CA ALA A 50 -16.51 0.27 4.99
C ALA A 50 -16.38 -1.08 4.27
N ALA A 51 -16.32 -2.20 4.97
CA ALA A 51 -16.28 -3.55 4.40
C ALA A 51 -17.67 -4.15 4.14
N ALA A 52 -18.76 -3.38 4.27
CA ALA A 52 -20.11 -3.87 4.05
C ALA A 52 -20.27 -4.62 2.71
N GLY A 53 -20.89 -5.80 2.76
CA GLY A 53 -21.06 -6.68 1.61
C GLY A 53 -19.84 -7.52 1.24
N ILE A 54 -18.81 -7.55 2.08
CA ILE A 54 -17.67 -8.46 2.02
C ILE A 54 -17.66 -9.29 3.31
N ARG A 55 -17.47 -10.60 3.20
CA ARG A 55 -17.34 -11.47 4.37
C ARG A 55 -16.01 -11.21 5.07
N LEU A 56 -16.06 -10.95 6.39
CA LEU A 56 -14.89 -10.78 7.25
C LEU A 56 -14.73 -12.01 8.15
N ILE A 57 -13.50 -12.49 8.28
CA ILE A 57 -13.08 -13.55 9.19
C ILE A 57 -12.06 -12.93 10.15
N ASP A 58 -12.46 -12.72 11.40
CA ASP A 58 -11.55 -12.24 12.45
C ASP A 58 -10.69 -13.45 12.90
N THR A 59 -9.46 -13.54 12.39
CA THR A 59 -8.64 -14.72 12.63
C THR A 59 -7.85 -14.65 13.94
N GLY A 60 -7.55 -13.44 14.43
CA GLY A 60 -6.66 -13.24 15.58
C GLY A 60 -5.20 -13.61 15.29
N LEU A 61 -4.84 -13.94 14.04
CA LEU A 61 -3.48 -14.33 13.67
C LEU A 61 -2.52 -13.14 13.79
N PRO A 62 -1.31 -13.34 14.32
CA PRO A 62 -0.31 -12.30 14.37
C PRO A 62 0.24 -11.98 12.98
N LEU A 63 0.64 -10.73 12.78
CA LEU A 63 1.46 -10.31 11.66
C LEU A 63 2.94 -10.45 12.04
N GLU A 64 3.83 -10.82 11.10
CA GLU A 64 5.25 -11.05 11.40
C GLU A 64 5.94 -9.81 12.01
N TRP A 65 5.55 -8.62 11.59
CA TRP A 65 6.12 -7.37 12.11
C TRP A 65 5.60 -6.96 13.51
N LEU A 66 4.54 -7.62 14.01
CA LEU A 66 3.99 -7.46 15.37
C LEU A 66 4.23 -8.69 16.25
N ALA A 67 4.56 -9.85 15.65
CA ALA A 67 4.78 -11.08 16.37
C ALA A 67 6.03 -11.01 17.26
N SER A 68 5.99 -11.71 18.38
CA SER A 68 7.09 -11.78 19.34
C SER A 68 8.13 -12.86 19.01
N SER A 69 7.72 -13.88 18.24
CA SER A 69 8.61 -15.01 17.87
C SER A 69 8.26 -15.57 16.49
N ALA A 70 9.22 -16.29 15.91
CA ALA A 70 9.03 -17.06 14.68
C ALA A 70 7.94 -18.13 14.86
N ASP A 71 7.92 -18.81 16.03
CA ASP A 71 6.97 -19.87 16.32
C ASP A 71 5.51 -19.36 16.33
N ASP A 72 5.26 -18.11 16.73
CA ASP A 72 3.93 -17.51 16.68
C ASP A 72 3.44 -17.41 15.23
N VAL A 73 4.32 -17.01 14.31
CA VAL A 73 3.99 -16.89 12.89
C VAL A 73 3.84 -18.26 12.22
N LEU A 74 4.66 -19.24 12.60
CA LEU A 74 4.54 -20.62 12.08
C LEU A 74 3.20 -21.24 12.49
N ARG A 75 2.80 -21.10 13.77
CA ARG A 75 1.47 -21.55 14.24
C ARG A 75 0.34 -20.80 13.51
N ALA A 76 0.51 -19.52 13.26
CA ALA A 76 -0.45 -18.73 12.48
C ALA A 76 -0.59 -19.24 11.04
N SER A 77 0.50 -19.69 10.42
CA SER A 77 0.47 -20.33 9.10
C SER A 77 -0.37 -21.61 9.09
N GLU A 78 -0.20 -22.48 10.10
CA GLU A 78 -0.99 -23.71 10.26
C GLU A 78 -2.48 -23.40 10.46
N GLU A 79 -2.80 -22.39 11.28
CA GLU A 79 -4.19 -21.98 11.48
C GLU A 79 -4.79 -21.39 10.21
N LEU A 80 -4.05 -20.59 9.46
CA LEU A 80 -4.50 -20.07 8.16
C LEU A 80 -4.80 -21.19 7.17
N ALA A 81 -3.98 -22.23 7.10
CA ALA A 81 -4.24 -23.41 6.26
C ALA A 81 -5.53 -24.12 6.67
N ARG A 82 -5.80 -24.26 7.99
CA ARG A 82 -7.05 -24.82 8.50
C ARG A 82 -8.27 -23.96 8.15
N ILE A 83 -8.16 -22.65 8.27
CA ILE A 83 -9.22 -21.73 7.86
C ILE A 83 -9.47 -21.85 6.35
N ALA A 84 -8.43 -21.91 5.53
CA ALA A 84 -8.56 -22.06 4.08
C ALA A 84 -9.29 -23.33 3.68
N ALA A 85 -8.94 -24.45 4.30
CA ALA A 85 -9.60 -25.74 4.08
C ALA A 85 -11.08 -25.73 4.53
N ALA A 86 -11.36 -25.16 5.71
CA ALA A 86 -12.72 -25.04 6.25
C ALA A 86 -13.64 -24.17 5.39
N GLU A 87 -13.12 -23.11 4.81
CA GLU A 87 -13.85 -22.22 3.90
C GLU A 87 -13.92 -22.76 2.46
N GLY A 88 -13.19 -23.82 2.14
CA GLY A 88 -13.11 -24.39 0.80
C GLY A 88 -12.53 -23.39 -0.19
N ALA A 89 -11.44 -22.72 0.19
CA ALA A 89 -10.77 -21.73 -0.64
C ALA A 89 -10.11 -22.38 -1.85
N ASP A 90 -10.26 -21.78 -3.02
CA ASP A 90 -9.52 -22.15 -4.24
C ASP A 90 -8.14 -21.49 -4.26
N VAL A 91 -8.04 -20.28 -3.67
CA VAL A 91 -6.79 -19.53 -3.53
C VAL A 91 -6.75 -18.82 -2.17
N VAL A 92 -5.58 -18.86 -1.53
CA VAL A 92 -5.21 -17.96 -0.44
C VAL A 92 -4.24 -16.91 -0.96
N GLN A 93 -4.65 -15.64 -0.96
CA GLN A 93 -3.75 -14.52 -1.16
C GLN A 93 -3.38 -13.90 0.18
N THR A 94 -2.10 -13.74 0.45
CA THR A 94 -1.63 -13.08 1.68
C THR A 94 -0.81 -11.84 1.38
N SER A 95 -0.97 -10.80 2.21
CA SER A 95 -0.11 -9.61 2.23
C SER A 95 1.15 -9.79 3.09
N SER A 96 1.26 -10.91 3.81
CA SER A 96 2.43 -11.32 4.58
C SER A 96 2.86 -12.72 4.15
N ALA A 97 3.91 -12.82 3.33
CA ALA A 97 4.42 -14.11 2.85
C ALA A 97 4.85 -15.03 4.01
N ALA A 98 5.28 -14.48 5.15
CA ALA A 98 5.63 -15.26 6.33
C ALA A 98 4.50 -16.21 6.79
N LEU A 99 3.23 -15.87 6.53
CA LEU A 99 2.08 -16.73 6.83
C LEU A 99 1.95 -17.96 5.91
N LEU A 100 2.81 -18.10 4.90
CA LEU A 100 2.92 -19.32 4.08
C LEU A 100 4.08 -20.23 4.53
N ALA A 101 4.92 -19.79 5.48
CA ALA A 101 6.15 -20.50 5.83
C ALA A 101 5.91 -21.81 6.58
N GLY A 102 4.94 -21.87 7.52
CA GLY A 102 4.77 -22.96 8.49
C GLY A 102 3.97 -24.15 7.98
N ALA A 103 3.09 -23.97 7.01
CA ALA A 103 2.13 -24.99 6.57
C ALA A 103 2.21 -25.30 5.08
N SER A 104 1.60 -26.42 4.70
CA SER A 104 1.16 -26.70 3.34
C SER A 104 -0.32 -26.37 3.20
N PHE A 105 -0.70 -25.82 2.07
CA PHE A 105 -2.09 -25.47 1.76
C PHE A 105 -2.63 -26.45 0.72
N ASP A 106 -3.88 -26.85 0.88
CA ASP A 106 -4.59 -27.72 -0.10
C ASP A 106 -5.12 -26.92 -1.30
N CYS A 107 -4.90 -25.62 -1.33
CA CYS A 107 -5.28 -24.71 -2.40
C CYS A 107 -4.07 -23.86 -2.84
N ALA A 108 -4.18 -23.20 -3.99
CA ALA A 108 -3.11 -22.35 -4.49
C ALA A 108 -2.87 -21.12 -3.59
N THR A 109 -1.62 -20.64 -3.58
CA THR A 109 -1.17 -19.56 -2.70
C THR A 109 -0.53 -18.42 -3.49
N VAL A 110 -0.93 -17.19 -3.18
CA VAL A 110 -0.39 -15.97 -3.81
C VAL A 110 0.14 -15.03 -2.73
N ALA A 111 1.43 -14.75 -2.76
CA ALA A 111 2.06 -13.76 -1.88
C ALA A 111 2.07 -12.38 -2.56
N VAL A 112 1.33 -11.41 -2.02
CA VAL A 112 1.37 -10.02 -2.50
C VAL A 112 2.23 -9.18 -1.58
N GLN A 113 3.41 -8.82 -2.03
CA GLN A 113 4.37 -8.05 -1.25
C GLN A 113 4.04 -6.55 -1.34
N HIS A 114 3.42 -6.01 -0.29
CA HIS A 114 3.19 -4.56 -0.16
C HIS A 114 4.31 -3.84 0.58
N SER A 115 5.05 -4.55 1.42
CA SER A 115 6.20 -4.10 2.21
C SER A 115 6.82 -5.31 2.93
N CYS A 116 8.07 -5.21 3.31
CA CYS A 116 8.71 -6.16 4.22
C CYS A 116 9.89 -5.50 4.94
N VAL A 117 10.32 -6.09 6.06
CA VAL A 117 11.42 -5.55 6.87
C VAL A 117 12.71 -5.42 6.07
N ALA A 118 13.07 -6.40 5.25
CA ALA A 118 14.33 -6.39 4.51
C ALA A 118 14.40 -5.25 3.48
N THR A 119 13.35 -5.06 2.66
CA THR A 119 13.31 -3.97 1.67
C THR A 119 13.18 -2.61 2.33
N TRP A 120 12.40 -2.51 3.43
CA TRP A 120 12.28 -1.28 4.21
C TRP A 120 13.62 -0.89 4.81
N TRP A 121 14.29 -1.83 5.48
CA TRP A 121 15.57 -1.58 6.15
C TRP A 121 16.64 -1.13 5.15
N SER A 122 16.76 -1.82 4.03
CA SER A 122 17.70 -1.48 2.96
C SER A 122 17.47 -0.07 2.42
N ALA A 123 16.22 0.34 2.21
CA ALA A 123 15.89 1.66 1.65
C ALA A 123 16.05 2.80 2.68
N VAL A 124 15.67 2.57 3.94
CA VAL A 124 15.58 3.62 4.98
C VAL A 124 16.86 3.75 5.78
N LYS A 125 17.38 2.62 6.29
CA LYS A 125 18.57 2.59 7.18
C LYS A 125 19.88 2.52 6.40
N ARG A 126 19.89 1.83 5.26
CA ARG A 126 21.09 1.63 4.42
C ARG A 126 22.25 0.96 5.18
N THR A 127 21.94 0.15 6.18
CA THR A 127 22.84 -0.66 6.98
C THR A 127 22.44 -2.12 6.90
N PRO A 128 23.29 -3.08 7.25
CA PRO A 128 22.87 -4.48 7.40
C PRO A 128 21.65 -4.60 8.32
N LEU A 129 20.80 -5.58 8.03
CA LEU A 129 19.66 -5.90 8.89
C LEU A 129 20.18 -6.42 10.24
N PRO A 130 19.73 -5.89 11.39
CA PRO A 130 20.12 -6.42 12.69
C PRO A 130 19.64 -7.86 12.89
N ASP A 131 20.43 -8.66 13.63
CA ASP A 131 20.17 -10.08 13.89
C ASP A 131 18.78 -10.33 14.47
N GLU A 132 18.27 -9.42 15.29
CA GLU A 132 16.93 -9.49 15.90
C GLU A 132 15.78 -9.48 14.90
N PHE A 133 16.03 -9.04 13.65
CA PHE A 133 15.05 -9.04 12.55
C PHE A 133 15.27 -10.16 11.54
N GLU A 134 16.35 -10.93 11.64
CA GLU A 134 16.70 -11.98 10.67
C GLU A 134 15.61 -13.05 10.57
N TRP A 135 15.07 -13.50 11.69
CA TRP A 135 14.00 -14.49 11.68
C TRP A 135 12.76 -14.04 10.90
N ARG A 136 12.45 -12.72 10.90
CA ARG A 136 11.34 -12.15 10.11
C ARG A 136 11.66 -12.20 8.62
N ARG A 137 12.88 -11.82 8.24
CA ARG A 137 13.37 -11.94 6.87
C ARG A 137 13.29 -13.40 6.39
N ASP A 138 13.75 -14.31 7.22
CA ASP A 138 13.83 -15.72 6.88
C ASP A 138 12.45 -16.38 6.72
N LEU A 139 11.48 -16.03 7.56
CA LEU A 139 10.11 -16.49 7.39
C LEU A 139 9.45 -15.93 6.11
N VAL A 140 9.70 -14.65 5.79
CA VAL A 140 9.24 -14.09 4.53
C VAL A 140 9.88 -14.82 3.35
N ALA A 141 11.20 -15.07 3.38
CA ALA A 141 11.90 -15.84 2.35
C ALA A 141 11.31 -17.25 2.16
N GLN A 142 11.08 -17.97 3.26
CA GLN A 142 10.45 -19.30 3.23
C GLN A 142 9.04 -19.24 2.63
N GLY A 143 8.23 -18.26 3.01
CA GLY A 143 6.89 -18.10 2.47
C GLY A 143 6.88 -17.73 0.99
N LEU A 144 7.81 -16.87 0.55
CA LEU A 144 7.98 -16.54 -0.88
C LEU A 144 8.41 -17.77 -1.70
N ALA A 145 9.28 -18.62 -1.14
CA ALA A 145 9.69 -19.86 -1.81
C ALA A 145 8.54 -20.86 -1.97
N LYS A 146 7.58 -20.88 -1.03
CA LYS A 146 6.41 -21.78 -1.06
C LYS A 146 5.23 -21.26 -1.88
N ALA A 147 5.13 -19.95 -2.06
CA ALA A 147 4.02 -19.34 -2.80
C ALA A 147 3.99 -19.80 -4.27
N ASP A 148 2.82 -20.12 -4.84
CA ASP A 148 2.67 -20.47 -6.25
C ASP A 148 2.90 -19.26 -7.16
N ALA A 149 2.50 -18.07 -6.71
CA ALA A 149 2.86 -16.81 -7.36
C ALA A 149 3.26 -15.73 -6.34
N ILE A 150 4.17 -14.86 -6.76
CA ILE A 150 4.60 -13.68 -5.99
C ILE A 150 4.23 -12.44 -6.79
N VAL A 151 3.59 -11.47 -6.13
CA VAL A 151 3.11 -10.22 -6.75
C VAL A 151 3.65 -9.02 -5.96
N ALA A 152 3.95 -7.94 -6.67
CA ALA A 152 4.32 -6.65 -6.09
C ALA A 152 3.55 -5.51 -6.77
N PRO A 153 3.33 -4.36 -6.09
CA PRO A 153 2.50 -3.28 -6.64
C PRO A 153 3.19 -2.44 -7.71
N THR A 154 4.50 -2.61 -7.94
CA THR A 154 5.28 -1.95 -8.99
C THR A 154 6.40 -2.88 -9.46
N ARG A 155 6.88 -2.71 -10.71
CA ARG A 155 8.06 -3.44 -11.22
C ARG A 155 9.31 -3.09 -10.43
N ALA A 156 9.46 -1.82 -10.06
CA ALA A 156 10.57 -1.38 -9.23
C ALA A 156 10.58 -2.10 -7.88
N PHE A 157 9.41 -2.25 -7.24
CA PHE A 157 9.33 -2.96 -5.97
C PHE A 157 9.45 -4.49 -6.15
N ALA A 158 8.96 -5.05 -7.25
CA ALA A 158 9.23 -6.44 -7.64
C ALA A 158 10.73 -6.73 -7.68
N ALA A 159 11.49 -5.90 -8.42
CA ALA A 159 12.94 -6.02 -8.50
C ALA A 159 13.66 -5.78 -7.15
N MET A 160 13.13 -4.93 -6.27
CA MET A 160 13.63 -4.78 -4.90
C MET A 160 13.41 -6.05 -4.09
N THR A 161 12.25 -6.69 -4.22
CA THR A 161 11.91 -7.95 -3.54
C THR A 161 12.80 -9.09 -4.04
N GLU A 162 12.94 -9.25 -5.36
CA GLU A 162 13.82 -10.25 -5.96
C GLU A 162 15.25 -10.16 -5.43
N ARG A 163 15.80 -8.94 -5.38
CA ARG A 163 17.15 -8.72 -4.84
C ARG A 163 17.26 -8.97 -3.34
N ALA A 164 16.27 -8.53 -2.56
CA ALA A 164 16.31 -8.63 -1.10
C ALA A 164 16.25 -10.08 -0.59
N TYR A 165 15.61 -10.96 -1.37
CA TYR A 165 15.43 -12.37 -1.05
C TYR A 165 16.16 -13.32 -2.00
N GLU A 166 17.01 -12.79 -2.91
CA GLU A 166 17.79 -13.56 -3.89
C GLU A 166 16.91 -14.59 -4.62
N LEU A 167 15.71 -14.15 -5.05
CA LEU A 167 14.75 -15.04 -5.68
C LEU A 167 15.23 -15.47 -7.07
N ASP A 168 15.18 -16.76 -7.36
CA ASP A 168 15.45 -17.39 -8.66
C ASP A 168 14.22 -17.38 -9.59
N ARG A 169 13.10 -16.83 -9.12
CA ARG A 169 11.82 -16.70 -9.85
C ARG A 169 11.37 -15.25 -9.89
N SER A 170 10.62 -14.91 -10.95
CA SER A 170 10.15 -13.54 -11.16
C SER A 170 9.01 -13.18 -10.21
N VAL A 171 9.03 -11.94 -9.72
CA VAL A 171 7.93 -11.30 -9.01
C VAL A 171 7.06 -10.55 -10.02
N LEU A 172 5.78 -10.89 -10.09
CA LEU A 172 4.83 -10.28 -11.01
C LEU A 172 4.45 -8.88 -10.53
N ALA A 173 4.40 -7.91 -11.44
CA ALA A 173 3.99 -6.55 -11.09
C ALA A 173 2.52 -6.31 -11.44
N VAL A 174 1.68 -6.04 -10.41
CA VAL A 174 0.29 -5.65 -10.57
C VAL A 174 0.05 -4.34 -9.82
N HIS A 175 -0.15 -3.26 -10.55
CA HIS A 175 -0.39 -1.95 -9.93
C HIS A 175 -1.69 -1.95 -9.12
N ASN A 176 -1.63 -1.38 -7.92
CA ASN A 176 -2.83 -1.18 -7.11
C ASN A 176 -3.83 -0.25 -7.83
N GLY A 177 -5.11 -0.53 -7.65
CA GLY A 177 -6.19 0.32 -8.10
C GLY A 177 -6.90 1.02 -6.94
N ARG A 178 -7.45 2.20 -7.20
CA ARG A 178 -8.28 2.93 -6.24
C ARG A 178 -9.48 3.54 -6.94
N THR A 179 -10.67 3.37 -6.38
CA THR A 179 -11.89 4.02 -6.86
C THR A 179 -11.78 5.52 -6.69
N GLU A 180 -12.00 6.27 -7.80
CA GLU A 180 -11.98 7.74 -7.77
C GLU A 180 -13.18 8.24 -6.93
N GLN A 181 -12.89 9.10 -5.96
CA GLN A 181 -13.94 9.71 -5.14
C GLN A 181 -14.78 10.70 -5.97
N PRO A 182 -16.08 10.86 -5.67
CA PRO A 182 -16.93 11.83 -6.35
C PRO A 182 -16.34 13.24 -6.25
N ARG A 183 -16.32 13.93 -7.40
CA ARG A 183 -15.77 15.27 -7.47
C ARG A 183 -16.63 16.26 -6.67
N ARG A 184 -15.95 17.05 -5.88
CA ARG A 184 -16.53 18.26 -5.28
C ARG A 184 -15.93 19.49 -5.98
N ALA A 185 -16.75 20.39 -6.47
CA ALA A 185 -16.32 21.66 -7.04
C ALA A 185 -15.95 22.61 -5.89
N LEU A 186 -14.72 22.48 -5.38
CA LEU A 186 -14.19 23.39 -4.38
C LEU A 186 -13.18 24.35 -5.02
N PRO A 187 -13.04 25.59 -4.51
CA PRO A 187 -11.93 26.46 -4.84
C PRO A 187 -10.59 25.75 -4.56
N GLN A 188 -9.59 26.07 -5.35
CA GLN A 188 -8.23 25.55 -5.11
C GLN A 188 -7.67 26.17 -3.82
N GLY A 189 -7.24 25.30 -2.90
CA GLY A 189 -6.67 25.73 -1.62
C GLY A 189 -5.17 26.02 -1.74
N ASP A 190 -4.73 27.13 -1.21
CA ASP A 190 -3.31 27.52 -1.19
C ASP A 190 -2.65 26.96 0.08
N PHE A 191 -2.48 25.65 0.14
CA PHE A 191 -1.80 24.92 1.20
C PHE A 191 -1.11 23.67 0.67
N VAL A 192 -0.20 23.13 1.47
CA VAL A 192 0.51 21.86 1.19
C VAL A 192 -0.06 20.76 2.07
N PHE A 193 -0.16 19.55 1.54
CA PHE A 193 -0.76 18.43 2.25
C PHE A 193 0.09 17.14 2.12
N ALA A 194 0.41 16.53 3.25
CA ALA A 194 1.22 15.32 3.35
C ALA A 194 0.52 14.25 4.23
N PRO A 195 -0.37 13.42 3.67
CA PRO A 195 -1.02 12.34 4.43
C PRO A 195 -0.17 11.07 4.46
N GLY A 196 -0.20 10.35 5.59
CA GLY A 196 0.49 9.07 5.73
C GLY A 196 0.69 8.65 7.18
N ARG A 197 1.42 7.56 7.40
CA ARG A 197 1.88 7.17 8.74
C ARG A 197 3.03 8.08 9.14
N LEU A 198 2.75 9.17 9.88
CA LEU A 198 3.75 10.20 10.16
C LEU A 198 4.90 9.66 11.02
N TRP A 199 4.63 8.66 11.86
CA TRP A 199 5.62 7.97 12.70
C TRP A 199 6.58 7.06 11.92
N ASP A 200 6.21 6.63 10.69
CA ASP A 200 7.01 5.72 9.87
C ASP A 200 8.22 6.47 9.29
N GLU A 201 9.40 6.09 9.70
CA GLU A 201 10.64 6.69 9.22
C GLU A 201 10.81 6.58 7.70
N GLY A 202 10.25 5.53 7.09
CA GLY A 202 10.21 5.38 5.64
C GLY A 202 9.42 6.47 4.92
N LYS A 203 8.47 7.14 5.59
CA LYS A 203 7.75 8.32 5.06
C LYS A 203 8.57 9.61 5.13
N ASN A 204 9.64 9.63 5.93
CA ASN A 204 10.60 10.73 6.00
C ASN A 204 9.94 12.12 6.19
N VAL A 205 8.91 12.17 7.01
CA VAL A 205 8.13 13.41 7.25
C VAL A 205 8.99 14.50 7.87
N ARG A 206 10.10 14.17 8.56
CA ARG A 206 11.07 15.13 9.10
C ARG A 206 11.68 16.03 8.01
N THR A 207 11.87 15.52 6.79
CA THR A 207 12.35 16.36 5.67
C THR A 207 11.29 17.37 5.27
N LEU A 208 10.01 16.98 5.20
CA LEU A 208 8.92 17.92 4.93
C LEU A 208 8.71 18.92 6.07
N ASP A 209 8.93 18.51 7.32
CA ASP A 209 8.85 19.39 8.48
C ASP A 209 9.90 20.51 8.41
N ARG A 210 11.16 20.19 8.06
CA ARG A 210 12.19 21.20 7.81
C ARG A 210 11.89 22.06 6.58
N ALA A 211 11.31 21.47 5.52
CA ALA A 211 10.88 22.24 4.35
C ALA A 211 9.78 23.27 4.71
N ALA A 212 8.84 22.88 5.58
CA ALA A 212 7.76 23.75 6.04
C ALA A 212 8.25 25.03 6.72
N ALA A 213 9.39 24.99 7.41
CA ALA A 213 10.04 26.19 7.99
C ALA A 213 10.41 27.26 6.97
N ARG A 214 10.45 26.91 5.67
CA ARG A 214 10.86 27.79 4.56
C ARG A 214 9.70 28.20 3.66
N ILE A 215 8.47 27.80 3.98
CA ILE A 215 7.28 27.98 3.14
C ILE A 215 6.29 28.88 3.87
N ASP A 216 5.93 30.00 3.23
CA ASP A 216 4.91 30.92 3.76
C ASP A 216 3.50 30.50 3.28
N ALA A 217 3.11 29.29 3.63
CA ALA A 217 1.76 28.75 3.38
C ALA A 217 1.47 27.65 4.40
N PRO A 218 0.19 27.37 4.73
CA PRO A 218 -0.16 26.25 5.61
C PRO A 218 0.36 24.93 5.06
N PHE A 219 1.15 24.21 5.86
CA PHE A 219 1.62 22.87 5.51
C PHE A 219 1.05 21.88 6.53
N GLN A 220 0.11 21.04 6.09
CA GLN A 220 -0.65 20.14 6.93
C GLN A 220 -0.22 18.69 6.70
N ALA A 221 -0.05 17.95 7.79
CA ALA A 221 0.24 16.52 7.76
C ALA A 221 -0.90 15.73 8.43
N ALA A 222 -1.46 14.75 7.71
CA ALA A 222 -2.53 13.92 8.23
C ALA A 222 -2.05 12.49 8.50
N GLY A 223 -2.31 11.99 9.70
CA GLY A 223 -1.97 10.65 10.12
C GLY A 223 -1.55 10.57 11.58
N ALA A 224 -1.33 9.35 12.06
CA ALA A 224 -0.85 9.11 13.40
C ALA A 224 0.62 9.53 13.54
N THR A 225 0.97 10.17 14.66
CA THR A 225 2.34 10.51 15.06
C THR A 225 2.99 9.46 15.94
N PHE A 226 2.23 8.44 16.33
CA PHE A 226 2.67 7.30 17.12
C PHE A 226 2.29 5.99 16.43
N GLY A 227 3.22 5.06 16.34
CA GLY A 227 3.05 3.76 15.70
C GLY A 227 2.83 2.62 16.68
N PRO A 228 2.21 1.50 16.23
CA PRO A 228 1.98 0.32 17.05
C PRO A 228 3.28 -0.39 17.48
N ASN A 229 4.38 -0.11 16.81
CA ASN A 229 5.73 -0.59 17.11
C ASN A 229 6.51 0.33 18.09
N GLY A 230 5.85 1.33 18.70
CA GLY A 230 6.46 2.30 19.61
C GLY A 230 7.18 3.46 18.93
N ALA A 231 7.30 3.47 17.60
CA ALA A 231 7.90 4.59 16.88
C ALA A 231 7.03 5.85 17.00
N SER A 232 7.66 7.03 17.11
CA SER A 232 6.97 8.30 17.22
C SER A 232 7.71 9.42 16.52
N ILE A 233 6.99 10.50 16.19
CA ILE A 233 7.54 11.71 15.62
C ILE A 233 6.96 12.94 16.31
N THR A 234 7.82 13.93 16.56
CA THR A 234 7.44 15.30 16.91
C THR A 234 7.70 16.20 15.71
N LEU A 235 6.74 17.04 15.35
CA LEU A 235 6.80 17.99 14.25
C LEU A 235 6.88 19.41 14.83
N GLU A 236 7.71 20.27 14.24
CA GLU A 236 7.97 21.63 14.70
C GLU A 236 7.29 22.68 13.82
N HIS A 237 7.17 22.42 12.53
CA HIS A 237 6.69 23.36 11.51
C HIS A 237 5.45 22.87 10.77
N LEU A 238 5.33 21.56 10.56
CA LEU A 238 4.13 20.94 9.99
C LEU A 238 2.99 20.93 11.01
N VAL A 239 1.79 21.28 10.54
CA VAL A 239 0.57 21.18 11.35
C VAL A 239 0.02 19.77 11.26
N ALA A 240 0.20 18.96 12.31
CA ALA A 240 -0.40 17.63 12.39
C ALA A 240 -1.91 17.75 12.64
N VAL A 241 -2.73 17.31 11.68
CA VAL A 241 -4.21 17.33 11.79
C VAL A 241 -4.79 15.99 12.30
N GLY A 242 -3.92 15.08 12.72
CA GLY A 242 -4.30 13.75 13.20
C GLY A 242 -4.76 12.81 12.09
N SER A 243 -5.26 11.64 12.48
CA SER A 243 -5.81 10.66 11.55
C SER A 243 -7.16 11.14 11.02
N LEU A 244 -7.33 11.12 9.71
CA LEU A 244 -8.55 11.53 9.04
C LEU A 244 -9.35 10.30 8.58
N SER A 245 -10.69 10.39 8.62
CA SER A 245 -11.54 9.44 7.90
C SER A 245 -11.40 9.64 6.38
N ASP A 246 -11.73 8.60 5.60
CA ASP A 246 -11.68 8.66 4.13
C ASP A 246 -12.47 9.86 3.58
N ALA A 247 -13.63 10.17 4.16
CA ALA A 247 -14.46 11.32 3.75
C ALA A 247 -13.78 12.67 4.02
N LYS A 248 -13.08 12.81 5.16
CA LYS A 248 -12.32 14.02 5.49
C LYS A 248 -11.08 14.15 4.61
N LEU A 249 -10.36 13.04 4.39
CA LEU A 249 -9.21 12.99 3.49
C LEU A 249 -9.62 13.41 2.06
N ALA A 250 -10.69 12.81 1.54
CA ALA A 250 -11.26 13.18 0.23
C ALA A 250 -11.66 14.67 0.18
N GLY A 251 -12.22 15.21 1.27
CA GLY A 251 -12.54 16.63 1.39
C GLY A 251 -11.32 17.54 1.30
N MET A 252 -10.22 17.18 1.97
CA MET A 252 -8.95 17.92 1.89
C MET A 252 -8.37 17.88 0.47
N LEU A 253 -8.33 16.70 -0.15
CA LEU A 253 -7.83 16.53 -1.51
C LEU A 253 -8.71 17.21 -2.57
N ALA A 254 -10.02 17.29 -2.36
CA ALA A 254 -10.95 18.00 -3.27
C ALA A 254 -10.63 19.48 -3.43
N ALA A 255 -9.99 20.13 -2.44
CA ALA A 255 -9.46 21.48 -2.55
C ALA A 255 -8.17 21.58 -3.39
N ARG A 256 -7.67 20.48 -3.92
CA ARG A 256 -6.47 20.38 -4.77
C ARG A 256 -5.26 21.12 -4.18
N PRO A 257 -4.86 20.80 -2.94
CA PRO A 257 -3.62 21.29 -2.38
C PRO A 257 -2.41 20.85 -3.22
N ILE A 258 -1.22 21.37 -2.91
CA ILE A 258 0.02 20.74 -3.35
C ILE A 258 0.22 19.51 -2.49
N PHE A 259 0.28 18.32 -3.10
CA PHE A 259 0.58 17.09 -2.40
C PHE A 259 2.09 16.88 -2.32
N ALA A 260 2.63 16.66 -1.13
CA ALA A 260 4.05 16.41 -0.93
C ALA A 260 4.33 15.08 -0.24
N SER A 261 5.31 14.32 -0.74
CA SER A 261 5.82 13.09 -0.13
C SER A 261 7.33 12.99 -0.28
N ALA A 262 8.05 13.01 0.84
CA ALA A 262 9.50 12.85 0.88
C ALA A 262 9.91 11.39 1.20
N ALA A 263 9.06 10.41 0.93
CA ALA A 263 9.27 9.02 1.30
C ALA A 263 10.61 8.48 0.79
N LEU A 264 11.33 7.78 1.68
CA LEU A 264 12.52 6.99 1.35
C LEU A 264 12.11 5.61 0.82
N TYR A 265 10.93 5.17 1.20
CA TYR A 265 10.38 3.87 0.88
C TYR A 265 8.87 3.98 0.70
N GLU A 266 8.41 3.74 -0.50
CA GLU A 266 7.00 3.75 -0.89
C GLU A 266 6.79 2.74 -2.02
N PRO A 267 6.36 1.51 -1.75
CA PRO A 267 6.15 0.50 -2.79
C PRO A 267 5.15 0.89 -3.87
N PHE A 268 4.11 1.68 -3.51
CA PHE A 268 3.11 2.18 -4.47
C PHE A 268 2.66 3.62 -4.19
N GLY A 269 2.17 3.90 -2.97
CA GLY A 269 1.68 5.24 -2.60
C GLY A 269 0.22 5.49 -2.97
N LEU A 270 -0.72 4.79 -2.30
CA LEU A 270 -2.16 5.02 -2.49
C LEU A 270 -2.54 6.48 -2.23
N SER A 271 -1.92 7.15 -1.26
CA SER A 271 -2.18 8.57 -0.98
C SER A 271 -1.79 9.50 -2.13
N ALA A 272 -0.69 9.20 -2.83
CA ALA A 272 -0.30 9.94 -4.03
C ALA A 272 -1.28 9.67 -5.18
N LEU A 273 -1.80 8.44 -5.31
CA LEU A 273 -2.83 8.11 -6.28
C LEU A 273 -4.14 8.88 -6.00
N GLU A 274 -4.60 8.90 -4.76
CA GLU A 274 -5.80 9.65 -4.34
C GLU A 274 -5.65 11.16 -4.60
N ALA A 275 -4.48 11.72 -4.30
CA ALA A 275 -4.16 13.12 -4.59
C ALA A 275 -4.16 13.40 -6.10
N ALA A 276 -3.56 12.53 -6.90
CA ALA A 276 -3.57 12.64 -8.36
C ALA A 276 -4.99 12.55 -8.94
N GLN A 277 -5.82 11.62 -8.46
CA GLN A 277 -7.23 11.49 -8.86
C GLN A 277 -8.02 12.77 -8.57
N ALA A 278 -7.75 13.43 -7.44
CA ALA A 278 -8.34 14.70 -7.09
C ALA A 278 -7.83 15.88 -7.95
N GLY A 279 -6.69 15.72 -8.65
CA GLY A 279 -6.05 16.75 -9.46
C GLY A 279 -5.10 17.64 -8.66
N CYS A 280 -4.51 17.12 -7.59
CA CYS A 280 -3.42 17.79 -6.87
C CYS A 280 -2.14 17.78 -7.72
N ALA A 281 -1.36 18.85 -7.65
CA ALA A 281 0.01 18.84 -8.12
C ALA A 281 0.86 18.01 -7.15
N LEU A 282 1.72 17.13 -7.68
CA LEU A 282 2.52 16.21 -6.90
C LEU A 282 3.97 16.67 -6.81
N VAL A 283 4.50 16.76 -5.60
CA VAL A 283 5.94 16.94 -5.30
C VAL A 283 6.38 15.70 -4.52
N LEU A 284 7.16 14.86 -5.16
CA LEU A 284 7.50 13.52 -4.65
C LEU A 284 9.01 13.34 -4.54
N SER A 285 9.44 12.51 -3.60
CA SER A 285 10.84 12.07 -3.55
C SER A 285 11.22 11.31 -4.82
N ASP A 286 12.45 11.52 -5.27
CA ASP A 286 13.04 10.85 -6.43
C ASP A 286 13.48 9.43 -6.08
N ILE A 287 12.50 8.53 -5.95
CA ILE A 287 12.70 7.11 -5.76
C ILE A 287 12.15 6.32 -6.93
N VAL A 288 12.72 5.15 -7.20
CA VAL A 288 12.42 4.34 -8.39
C VAL A 288 10.93 3.99 -8.55
N THR A 289 10.23 3.77 -7.44
CA THR A 289 8.79 3.47 -7.45
C THR A 289 7.94 4.69 -7.78
N HIS A 290 8.29 5.88 -7.27
CA HIS A 290 7.63 7.13 -7.65
C HIS A 290 7.88 7.46 -9.13
N ARG A 291 9.10 7.26 -9.62
CA ARG A 291 9.43 7.44 -11.04
C ARG A 291 8.61 6.50 -11.93
N GLU A 292 8.52 5.21 -11.60
CA GLU A 292 7.70 4.27 -12.37
C GLU A 292 6.26 4.74 -12.54
N LEU A 293 5.68 5.25 -11.45
CA LEU A 293 4.26 5.59 -11.42
C LEU A 293 3.96 6.98 -11.99
N TRP A 294 4.82 7.98 -11.72
CA TRP A 294 4.49 9.40 -11.88
C TRP A 294 5.43 10.18 -12.80
N ASP A 295 6.37 9.52 -13.51
CA ASP A 295 7.26 10.23 -14.42
C ASP A 295 6.48 11.04 -15.48
N GLY A 296 6.83 12.35 -15.63
CA GLY A 296 6.09 13.32 -16.44
C GLY A 296 4.76 13.80 -15.83
N ALA A 297 4.45 13.45 -14.56
CA ALA A 297 3.21 13.86 -13.87
C ALA A 297 3.43 14.32 -12.43
N ALA A 298 4.69 14.48 -12.01
CA ALA A 298 5.11 14.99 -10.71
C ALA A 298 6.43 15.75 -10.83
N ILE A 299 6.70 16.63 -9.86
CA ILE A 299 8.04 17.15 -9.61
C ILE A 299 8.74 16.17 -8.68
N PHE A 300 9.97 15.77 -9.05
CA PHE A 300 10.77 14.85 -8.24
C PHE A 300 11.91 15.61 -7.56
N VAL A 301 12.10 15.32 -6.27
CA VAL A 301 13.08 15.98 -5.41
C VAL A 301 13.90 14.90 -4.69
N GLU A 302 15.20 15.13 -4.51
CA GLU A 302 15.99 14.23 -3.66
C GLU A 302 15.34 14.11 -2.28
N ALA A 303 15.19 12.86 -1.81
CA ALA A 303 14.30 12.53 -0.69
C ALA A 303 14.67 13.23 0.63
N ARG A 304 15.95 13.58 0.84
CA ARG A 304 16.45 14.20 2.07
C ARG A 304 16.75 15.71 1.94
N ASP A 305 16.52 16.29 0.75
CA ASP A 305 16.76 17.72 0.47
C ASP A 305 15.53 18.57 0.78
N ASP A 306 15.44 19.07 2.02
CA ASP A 306 14.34 19.92 2.48
C ASP A 306 14.32 21.28 1.77
N ALA A 307 15.47 21.80 1.37
CA ALA A 307 15.53 23.08 0.64
C ALA A 307 14.97 22.94 -0.78
N ALA A 308 15.28 21.84 -1.47
CA ALA A 308 14.72 21.57 -2.79
C ALA A 308 13.21 21.26 -2.73
N PHE A 309 12.71 20.57 -1.69
CA PHE A 309 11.26 20.44 -1.46
C PHE A 309 10.59 21.80 -1.27
N ALA A 310 11.18 22.68 -0.43
CA ALA A 310 10.64 24.03 -0.21
C ALA A 310 10.63 24.85 -1.50
N ALA A 311 11.69 24.80 -2.31
CA ALA A 311 11.77 25.51 -3.58
C ALA A 311 10.72 25.01 -4.59
N ALA A 312 10.58 23.69 -4.76
CA ALA A 312 9.60 23.11 -5.68
C ALA A 312 8.15 23.42 -5.27
N ILE A 313 7.87 23.41 -3.96
CA ILE A 313 6.55 23.77 -3.42
C ILE A 313 6.29 25.26 -3.59
N GLY A 314 7.27 26.11 -3.28
CA GLY A 314 7.18 27.57 -3.45
C GLY A 314 6.86 27.96 -4.89
N GLU A 315 7.56 27.38 -5.87
CA GLU A 315 7.27 27.62 -7.29
C GLU A 315 5.81 27.30 -7.66
N LEU A 316 5.23 26.21 -7.10
CA LEU A 316 3.82 25.84 -7.36
C LEU A 316 2.81 26.71 -6.58
N LEU A 317 3.21 27.33 -5.48
CA LEU A 317 2.39 28.32 -4.78
C LEU A 317 2.32 29.63 -5.56
N ASP A 318 3.45 30.05 -6.14
CA ASP A 318 3.57 31.28 -6.90
C ASP A 318 2.96 31.18 -8.32
N ASP A 319 3.08 30.01 -8.96
CA ASP A 319 2.55 29.75 -10.31
C ASP A 319 1.36 28.79 -10.31
N ARG A 320 0.15 29.37 -10.19
CA ARG A 320 -1.11 28.60 -10.28
C ARG A 320 -1.31 27.93 -11.65
N GLY A 321 -0.79 28.47 -12.72
CA GLY A 321 -0.88 27.90 -14.06
C GLY A 321 -0.12 26.57 -14.12
N LYS A 322 1.14 26.57 -13.71
CA LYS A 322 2.01 25.40 -13.61
C LYS A 322 1.41 24.35 -12.66
N ARG A 323 0.92 24.79 -11.49
CA ARG A 323 0.28 23.90 -10.51
C ARG A 323 -0.96 23.19 -11.09
N ASN A 324 -1.83 23.94 -11.80
CA ASN A 324 -3.01 23.35 -12.43
C ASN A 324 -2.64 22.36 -13.54
N GLU A 325 -1.66 22.70 -14.38
CA GLU A 325 -1.20 21.83 -15.44
C GLU A 325 -0.61 20.53 -14.89
N LEU A 326 0.23 20.60 -13.87
CA LEU A 326 0.80 19.44 -13.21
C LEU A 326 -0.29 18.55 -12.57
N GLY A 327 -1.29 19.17 -11.91
CA GLY A 327 -2.43 18.46 -11.35
C GLY A 327 -3.28 17.76 -12.43
N ARG A 328 -3.44 18.38 -13.60
CA ARG A 328 -4.11 17.76 -14.76
C ARG A 328 -3.33 16.54 -15.28
N GLN A 329 -2.00 16.67 -15.41
CA GLN A 329 -1.12 15.56 -15.82
C GLN A 329 -1.15 14.40 -14.82
N ALA A 330 -1.06 14.71 -13.50
CA ALA A 330 -1.17 13.73 -12.44
C ALA A 330 -2.50 12.96 -12.53
N ARG A 331 -3.59 13.67 -12.72
CA ARG A 331 -4.91 13.06 -12.83
C ARG A 331 -5.06 12.18 -14.08
N GLU A 332 -4.55 12.61 -15.23
CA GLU A 332 -4.56 11.78 -16.44
C GLU A 332 -3.74 10.49 -16.22
N ARG A 333 -2.59 10.60 -15.56
CA ARG A 333 -1.75 9.46 -15.20
C ARG A 333 -2.49 8.50 -14.24
N ALA A 334 -3.23 9.02 -13.26
CA ALA A 334 -3.98 8.23 -12.28
C ALA A 334 -5.04 7.31 -12.92
N ARG A 335 -5.57 7.63 -14.11
CA ARG A 335 -6.52 6.79 -14.85
C ARG A 335 -5.99 5.41 -15.23
N ARG A 336 -4.68 5.21 -15.14
CA ARG A 336 -4.05 3.91 -15.37
C ARG A 336 -4.26 2.95 -14.21
N TYR A 337 -4.53 3.47 -13.00
CA TYR A 337 -4.55 2.74 -11.73
C TYR A 337 -5.99 2.55 -11.23
N LYS A 338 -6.77 1.80 -12.03
CA LYS A 338 -8.18 1.50 -11.73
C LYS A 338 -8.33 0.13 -11.06
N PRO A 339 -9.28 -0.03 -10.11
CA PRO A 339 -9.55 -1.31 -9.48
C PRO A 339 -9.85 -2.44 -10.47
N GLU A 340 -10.55 -2.15 -11.57
CA GLU A 340 -10.92 -3.15 -12.58
C GLU A 340 -9.69 -3.71 -13.31
N ARG A 341 -8.66 -2.87 -13.54
CA ARG A 341 -7.39 -3.33 -14.14
C ARG A 341 -6.60 -4.21 -13.18
N MET A 342 -6.56 -3.82 -11.91
CA MET A 342 -5.95 -4.62 -10.85
C MET A 342 -6.66 -5.98 -10.73
N ALA A 343 -7.98 -5.99 -10.64
CA ALA A 343 -8.77 -7.20 -10.51
C ALA A 343 -8.60 -8.16 -11.71
N ARG A 344 -8.59 -7.62 -12.95
CA ARG A 344 -8.33 -8.41 -14.15
C ARG A 344 -6.97 -9.10 -14.09
N ALA A 345 -5.91 -8.35 -13.79
CA ALA A 345 -4.56 -8.92 -13.71
C ALA A 345 -4.45 -9.96 -12.59
N MET A 346 -5.08 -9.70 -11.43
CA MET A 346 -5.08 -10.68 -10.34
C MET A 346 -5.89 -11.93 -10.69
N THR A 347 -7.01 -11.80 -11.40
CA THR A 347 -7.79 -12.96 -11.87
C THR A 347 -6.98 -13.84 -12.83
N GLU A 348 -6.18 -13.24 -13.72
CA GLU A 348 -5.27 -13.98 -14.61
C GLU A 348 -4.21 -14.77 -13.81
N ILE A 349 -3.68 -14.17 -12.75
CA ILE A 349 -2.73 -14.84 -11.84
C ILE A 349 -3.42 -15.99 -11.11
N TYR A 350 -4.61 -15.77 -10.52
CA TYR A 350 -5.34 -16.84 -9.83
C TYR A 350 -5.63 -18.00 -10.77
N ALA A 351 -6.03 -17.71 -12.01
CA ALA A 351 -6.28 -18.75 -13.02
C ALA A 351 -5.01 -19.53 -13.37
N SER A 352 -3.85 -18.90 -13.37
CA SER A 352 -2.58 -19.54 -13.71
C SER A 352 -2.04 -20.49 -12.62
N VAL A 353 -2.42 -20.26 -11.35
CA VAL A 353 -1.95 -21.06 -10.21
C VAL A 353 -2.96 -22.09 -9.71
N SER A 354 -4.24 -21.94 -10.01
CA SER A 354 -5.30 -22.89 -9.66
C SER A 354 -5.69 -23.71 -10.89
N GLU A 355 -5.11 -24.91 -11.06
CA GLU A 355 -5.50 -25.84 -12.13
C GLU A 355 -6.88 -26.45 -11.88
N PRO A 356 -7.58 -26.94 -12.88
CA PRO A 356 -8.12 -26.46 -14.16
C PRO A 356 -9.58 -25.99 -14.10
N GLN A 357 -10.09 -25.47 -12.96
CA GLN A 357 -11.52 -25.15 -12.79
C GLN A 357 -11.96 -23.84 -13.48
N LEU A 358 -11.04 -22.92 -13.78
CA LEU A 358 -11.37 -21.60 -14.38
C LEU A 358 -11.42 -21.61 -15.91
N VAL A 359 -10.81 -22.57 -16.60
CA VAL A 359 -10.77 -22.61 -18.08
C VAL A 359 -12.10 -23.05 -18.70
N ALA A 360 -12.98 -23.69 -17.96
CA ALA A 360 -14.25 -24.22 -18.47
C ALA A 360 -15.40 -23.18 -18.57
N GLY A 361 -15.17 -21.93 -18.14
CA GLY A 361 -16.19 -20.87 -18.10
C GLY A 361 -15.99 -19.72 -19.08
N ALA A 362 -14.95 -19.73 -19.92
CA ALA A 362 -14.60 -18.63 -20.83
C ALA A 362 -14.71 -19.00 -22.33
N ALA A 363 -15.56 -19.95 -22.67
CA ALA A 363 -15.90 -20.29 -24.07
C ALA A 363 -17.35 -19.92 -24.38
#